data_1cbbdf810aea18161fd495e7a9afb9b1
#
_entry.id   1cbbdf810aea18161fd495e7a9afb9b1
#
_cell.length_a   1.000
_cell.length_b   1.000
_cell.length_c   1.000
_cell.angle_alpha   90.00
_cell.angle_beta   90.00
_cell.angle_gamma   90.00
#
_symmetry.space_group_name_H-M   'P 1'
#
loop_
_entity.id
_entity.type
_entity.pdbx_description
1 polymer ?
#
loop_
_entity_poly.entity_id
_entity_poly.type
_entity_poly.pdbx_seq_one_letter_code
_entity_poly.pdbx_strand_id
1 'polypeptide(L)'
;EIEQVLILALTKQLPPEQATPDYLGPLDGEYAFRKNGGVGYLVLSYEDRKTVTEKTGRPADPDGDLCTEVPPSTFRTHCTREVLPDGRVLTVWNDPMQFRGGDDVRWGPELTGRLVQRDGSQLLVRSSTGFESTGTQGPLLDAPPVSREQLRELLTGPEVLPPS
;
A
#
# COMPACT_ATOMS: atom_id res chain seq x y z
N GLU A 1 9.26 3.84 15.78
CA GLU A 1 9.45 5.23 15.29
C GLU A 1 8.84 5.46 13.90
N ILE A 2 9.11 4.61 12.93
CA ILE A 2 8.53 4.72 11.56
C ILE A 2 7.01 4.68 11.60
N GLU A 3 6.46 3.84 12.42
CA GLU A 3 5.02 3.68 12.59
C GLU A 3 4.32 4.95 13.10
N GLN A 4 4.92 5.63 14.07
CA GLN A 4 4.37 6.89 14.58
C GLN A 4 4.43 8.01 13.53
N VAL A 5 5.46 8.03 12.71
CA VAL A 5 5.60 8.97 11.59
C VAL A 5 4.53 8.70 10.53
N LEU A 6 4.26 7.43 10.23
CA LEU A 6 3.20 7.03 9.31
C LEU A 6 1.81 7.44 9.82
N ILE A 7 1.53 7.23 11.11
CA ILE A 7 0.27 7.66 11.74
C ILE A 7 0.11 9.18 11.63
N LEU A 8 1.15 9.95 11.91
CA LEU A 8 1.12 11.41 11.80
C LEU A 8 0.90 11.88 10.37
N ALA A 9 1.56 11.26 9.39
CA ALA A 9 1.39 11.60 7.98
C ALA A 9 -0.03 11.30 7.50
N LEU A 10 -0.59 10.16 7.89
CA LEU A 10 -1.98 9.79 7.59
C LEU A 10 -2.99 10.75 8.23
N THR A 11 -2.78 11.13 9.47
CA THR A 11 -3.67 12.05 10.20
C THR A 11 -3.73 13.43 9.56
N LYS A 12 -2.64 13.88 8.92
CA LYS A 12 -2.60 15.17 8.22
C LYS A 12 -3.29 15.14 6.85
N GLN A 13 -3.28 14.01 6.17
CA GLN A 13 -3.80 13.90 4.80
C GLN A 13 -5.26 13.47 4.72
N LEU A 14 -5.79 12.88 5.76
CA LEU A 14 -7.15 12.35 5.79
C LEU A 14 -8.02 13.13 6.77
N PRO A 15 -9.24 13.46 6.38
CA PRO A 15 -10.20 14.03 7.35
C PRO A 15 -10.34 13.09 8.55
N PRO A 16 -10.31 13.60 9.78
CA PRO A 16 -10.39 12.78 11.00
C PRO A 16 -11.61 11.86 11.06
N GLU A 17 -12.65 12.23 10.35
CA GLU A 17 -13.92 11.49 10.28
C GLU A 17 -13.84 10.22 9.44
N GLN A 18 -12.82 10.10 8.58
CA GLN A 18 -12.69 8.98 7.65
C GLN A 18 -11.66 7.93 8.09
N ALA A 19 -10.78 8.28 9.01
CA ALA A 19 -9.72 7.40 9.48
C ALA A 19 -9.97 6.97 10.92
N THR A 20 -10.33 5.71 11.13
CA THR A 20 -10.26 5.10 12.45
C THR A 20 -9.08 4.12 12.42
N PRO A 21 -7.96 4.44 13.05
CA PRO A 21 -6.85 3.51 13.13
C PRO A 21 -7.24 2.31 13.98
N ASP A 22 -7.38 1.16 13.36
CA ASP A 22 -7.39 -0.13 14.03
C ASP A 22 -5.99 -0.73 13.87
N TYR A 23 -5.22 -0.67 14.93
CA TYR A 23 -3.89 -1.24 14.96
C TYR A 23 -3.97 -2.78 15.03
N LEU A 24 -3.46 -3.46 14.02
CA LEU A 24 -3.57 -4.92 13.92
C LEU A 24 -2.24 -5.68 14.04
N GLY A 25 -1.12 -5.02 14.31
CA GLY A 25 0.13 -5.75 14.49
C GLY A 25 1.35 -4.86 14.74
N PRO A 26 2.46 -5.44 15.20
CA PRO A 26 3.63 -4.67 15.61
C PRO A 26 4.48 -4.10 14.45
N LEU A 27 4.25 -4.53 13.22
CA LEU A 27 5.05 -4.13 12.05
C LEU A 27 4.23 -3.62 10.88
N ASP A 28 2.96 -3.95 10.81
CA ASP A 28 2.09 -3.59 9.72
C ASP A 28 0.97 -2.69 10.24
N GLY A 29 1.01 -1.43 9.82
CA GLY A 29 -0.07 -0.50 10.10
C GLY A 29 -1.27 -0.85 9.22
N GLU A 30 -2.39 -1.19 9.83
CA GLU A 30 -3.65 -1.39 9.14
C GLU A 30 -4.69 -0.41 9.69
N TYR A 31 -5.32 0.34 8.78
CA TYR A 31 -6.28 1.38 9.13
C TYR A 31 -7.61 1.09 8.45
N ALA A 32 -8.67 1.00 9.23
CA ALA A 32 -10.01 0.83 8.69
C ALA A 32 -10.62 2.19 8.31
N PHE A 33 -11.23 2.23 7.14
CA PHE A 33 -11.96 3.39 6.63
C PHE A 33 -13.44 3.06 6.52
N ARG A 34 -14.27 3.80 7.24
CA ARG A 34 -15.72 3.64 7.20
C ARG A 34 -16.34 4.78 6.40
N LYS A 35 -17.08 4.43 5.35
CA LYS A 35 -17.77 5.41 4.51
C LYS A 35 -19.07 4.79 3.98
N ASN A 36 -20.19 5.48 4.19
CA ASN A 36 -21.51 5.05 3.69
C ASN A 36 -21.86 3.59 4.06
N GLY A 37 -21.50 3.17 5.27
CA GLY A 37 -21.72 1.80 5.75
C GLY A 37 -20.71 0.77 5.27
N GLY A 38 -19.85 1.11 4.31
CA GLY A 38 -18.77 0.25 3.84
C GLY A 38 -17.49 0.40 4.68
N VAL A 39 -16.65 -0.61 4.63
CA VAL A 39 -15.35 -0.63 5.32
C VAL A 39 -14.25 -1.04 4.35
N GLY A 40 -13.32 -0.13 4.12
CA GLY A 40 -12.08 -0.39 3.40
C GLY A 40 -10.88 -0.30 4.33
N TYR A 41 -9.70 -0.54 3.77
CA TYR A 41 -8.46 -0.59 4.57
C TYR A 41 -7.32 0.12 3.86
N LEU A 42 -6.47 0.73 4.66
CA LEU A 42 -5.14 1.16 4.25
C LEU A 42 -4.13 0.29 5.00
N VAL A 43 -3.33 -0.47 4.26
CA VAL A 43 -2.33 -1.37 4.83
C VAL A 43 -0.95 -0.87 4.44
N LEU A 44 -0.11 -0.65 5.43
CA LEU A 44 1.26 -0.15 5.29
C LEU A 44 2.23 -1.23 5.75
N SER A 45 3.23 -1.52 4.93
CA SER A 45 4.26 -2.50 5.23
C SER A 45 5.62 -1.95 4.83
N TYR A 46 6.50 -1.76 5.80
CA TYR A 46 7.90 -1.39 5.56
C TYR A 46 8.79 -2.62 5.69
N GLU A 47 9.64 -2.81 4.70
CA GLU A 47 10.62 -3.88 4.69
C GLU A 47 12.01 -3.30 4.46
N ASP A 48 12.90 -3.47 5.44
CA ASP A 48 14.29 -3.08 5.27
C ASP A 48 15.00 -3.99 4.26
N ARG A 49 16.18 -3.61 3.82
CA ARG A 49 16.98 -4.37 2.85
C ARG A 49 17.16 -5.84 3.23
N LYS A 50 17.41 -6.10 4.51
CA LYS A 50 17.62 -7.46 5.02
C LYS A 50 16.34 -8.28 4.85
N THR A 51 15.22 -7.75 5.30
CA THR A 51 13.91 -8.42 5.20
C THR A 51 13.53 -8.71 3.76
N VAL A 52 13.70 -7.74 2.86
CA VAL A 52 13.45 -7.94 1.43
C VAL A 52 14.34 -9.06 0.88
N THR A 53 15.62 -9.04 1.21
CA THR A 53 16.58 -10.05 0.74
C THR A 53 16.23 -11.45 1.24
N GLU A 54 15.82 -11.57 2.50
CA GLU A 54 15.39 -12.85 3.08
C GLU A 54 14.13 -13.40 2.40
N LYS A 55 13.19 -12.55 2.04
CA LYS A 55 11.93 -12.95 1.39
C LYS A 55 12.08 -13.26 -0.10
N THR A 56 12.90 -12.50 -0.81
CA THR A 56 12.95 -12.54 -2.29
C THR A 56 14.27 -13.01 -2.85
N GLY A 57 15.30 -13.19 -2.02
CA GLY A 57 16.64 -13.57 -2.42
C GLY A 57 17.54 -12.41 -2.85
N ARG A 58 17.01 -11.19 -2.95
CA ARG A 58 17.77 -9.98 -3.34
C ARG A 58 17.15 -8.73 -2.75
N PRO A 59 17.91 -7.63 -2.60
CA PRO A 59 17.35 -6.36 -2.18
C PRO A 59 16.31 -5.84 -3.18
N ALA A 60 15.46 -4.92 -2.73
CA ALA A 60 14.57 -4.21 -3.64
C ALA A 60 15.41 -3.44 -4.68
N ASP A 61 15.01 -3.53 -5.94
CA ASP A 61 15.75 -2.97 -7.06
C ASP A 61 15.08 -1.69 -7.57
N PRO A 62 15.68 -0.52 -7.31
CA PRO A 62 15.14 0.74 -7.82
C PRO A 62 15.24 0.88 -9.34
N ASP A 63 16.11 0.13 -10.00
CA ASP A 63 16.24 0.14 -11.45
C ASP A 63 15.27 -0.82 -12.15
N GLY A 64 14.62 -1.71 -11.39
CA GLY A 64 13.59 -2.60 -11.89
C GLY A 64 12.29 -1.88 -12.24
N ASP A 65 11.54 -2.43 -13.18
CA ASP A 65 10.24 -1.87 -13.60
C ASP A 65 9.14 -2.93 -13.52
N LEU A 66 8.32 -2.84 -12.49
CA LEU A 66 7.19 -3.75 -12.28
C LEU A 66 6.11 -3.62 -13.36
N CYS A 67 6.06 -2.46 -14.04
CA CYS A 67 5.07 -2.22 -15.09
C CYS A 67 5.40 -2.92 -16.40
N THR A 68 6.65 -3.32 -16.58
CA THR A 68 7.16 -4.00 -17.80
C THR A 68 7.60 -5.43 -17.57
N GLU A 69 7.26 -6.03 -16.44
CA GLU A 69 7.57 -7.44 -16.16
C GLU A 69 7.07 -8.38 -17.25
N VAL A 70 7.88 -9.38 -17.54
CA VAL A 70 7.53 -10.43 -18.51
C VAL A 70 7.52 -11.80 -17.80
N PRO A 71 6.43 -12.56 -17.86
CA PRO A 71 5.16 -12.22 -18.52
C PRO A 71 4.43 -11.07 -17.84
N PRO A 72 3.66 -10.27 -18.61
CA PRO A 72 2.92 -9.17 -18.02
C PRO A 72 1.96 -9.67 -16.96
N SER A 73 2.01 -9.04 -15.79
CA SER A 73 1.10 -9.36 -14.71
C SER A 73 -0.31 -8.87 -15.04
N THR A 74 -1.29 -9.77 -15.11
CA THR A 74 -2.70 -9.41 -15.27
C THR A 74 -3.28 -8.73 -14.03
N PHE A 75 -2.52 -8.73 -12.93
CA PHE A 75 -2.93 -8.13 -11.65
C PHE A 75 -2.54 -6.67 -11.51
N ARG A 76 -1.64 -6.17 -12.35
CA ARG A 76 -1.20 -4.78 -12.33
C ARG A 76 -1.78 -4.03 -13.51
N THR A 77 -2.95 -3.43 -13.30
CA THR A 77 -3.57 -2.57 -14.31
C THR A 77 -3.28 -1.11 -14.00
N HIS A 78 -3.24 -0.25 -15.02
CA HIS A 78 -2.93 1.18 -14.88
C HIS A 78 -1.64 1.43 -14.08
N CYS A 79 -0.62 0.64 -14.40
CA CYS A 79 0.67 0.70 -13.71
C CYS A 79 1.47 1.91 -14.15
N THR A 80 1.96 2.69 -13.19
CA THR A 80 2.82 3.85 -13.43
C THR A 80 4.09 3.72 -12.59
N ARG A 81 5.21 4.10 -13.20
CA ARG A 81 6.53 4.16 -12.55
C ARG A 81 7.06 5.57 -12.60
N GLU A 82 7.46 6.09 -11.46
CA GLU A 82 8.03 7.44 -11.33
C GLU A 82 9.37 7.36 -10.60
N VAL A 83 10.40 7.95 -11.19
CA VAL A 83 11.70 8.12 -10.54
C VAL A 83 11.70 9.48 -9.89
N LEU A 84 11.87 9.52 -8.56
CA LEU A 84 11.91 10.77 -7.81
C LEU A 84 13.29 11.45 -7.96
N PRO A 85 13.38 12.76 -7.70
CA PRO A 85 14.65 13.48 -7.82
C PRO A 85 15.80 12.93 -6.98
N ASP A 86 15.49 12.30 -5.85
CA ASP A 86 16.47 11.66 -4.95
C ASP A 86 16.83 10.21 -5.36
N GLY A 87 16.26 9.70 -6.45
CA GLY A 87 16.51 8.38 -6.98
C GLY A 87 15.62 7.27 -6.41
N ARG A 88 14.74 7.56 -5.47
CA ARG A 88 13.70 6.60 -5.06
C ARG A 88 12.73 6.38 -6.22
N VAL A 89 12.13 5.21 -6.26
CA VAL A 89 11.21 4.85 -7.35
C VAL A 89 9.85 4.47 -6.78
N LEU A 90 8.83 5.19 -7.23
CA LEU A 90 7.44 4.94 -6.89
C LEU A 90 6.73 4.22 -8.04
N THR A 91 6.16 3.06 -7.74
CA THR A 91 5.29 2.34 -8.67
C THR A 91 3.89 2.25 -8.08
N VAL A 92 2.87 2.60 -8.84
CA VAL A 92 1.47 2.56 -8.41
C VAL A 92 0.65 1.83 -9.46
N TRP A 93 -0.20 0.91 -9.03
CA TRP A 93 -1.08 0.16 -9.93
C TRP A 93 -2.41 -0.17 -9.27
N ASN A 94 -3.39 -0.49 -10.11
CA ASN A 94 -4.65 -1.05 -9.67
C ASN A 94 -4.59 -2.57 -9.71
N ASP A 95 -5.03 -3.22 -8.64
CA ASP A 95 -5.15 -4.66 -8.55
C ASP A 95 -6.64 -5.03 -8.46
N PRO A 96 -7.20 -5.76 -9.41
CA PRO A 96 -8.60 -6.19 -9.36
C PRO A 96 -8.84 -7.29 -8.32
N MET A 97 -7.81 -7.87 -7.73
CA MET A 97 -7.88 -8.94 -6.74
C MET A 97 -8.70 -10.15 -7.21
N GLN A 98 -8.57 -10.51 -8.48
CA GLN A 98 -9.33 -11.61 -9.08
C GLN A 98 -8.84 -12.99 -8.64
N PHE A 99 -7.60 -13.09 -8.17
CA PHE A 99 -7.05 -14.34 -7.65
C PHE A 99 -7.22 -14.40 -6.16
N ARG A 100 -7.83 -15.46 -5.73
CA ARG A 100 -8.16 -15.69 -4.34
C ARG A 100 -7.59 -17.02 -3.95
N GLY A 101 -6.72 -17.00 -2.94
CA GLY A 101 -6.28 -18.19 -2.25
C GLY A 101 -7.51 -18.94 -1.70
N GLY A 102 -7.37 -20.21 -1.40
CA GLY A 102 -8.45 -21.10 -1.05
C GLY A 102 -9.22 -20.81 0.25
N ASP A 103 -9.10 -19.65 0.81
CA ASP A 103 -9.84 -19.20 1.97
C ASP A 103 -11.15 -18.49 1.55
N ASP A 104 -12.15 -18.53 2.41
CA ASP A 104 -13.46 -17.91 2.18
C ASP A 104 -13.43 -16.37 2.15
N VAL A 105 -12.25 -15.78 2.22
CA VAL A 105 -12.05 -14.33 2.19
C VAL A 105 -11.89 -13.84 0.76
N ARG A 106 -12.74 -12.89 0.36
CA ARG A 106 -12.71 -12.28 -0.96
C ARG A 106 -12.38 -10.80 -0.85
N TRP A 107 -11.14 -10.46 -1.18
CA TRP A 107 -10.71 -9.06 -1.24
C TRP A 107 -11.30 -8.36 -2.47
N GLY A 108 -11.76 -7.14 -2.28
CA GLY A 108 -12.21 -6.27 -3.37
C GLY A 108 -11.03 -5.61 -4.08
N PRO A 109 -11.32 -4.85 -5.17
CA PRO A 109 -10.29 -4.12 -5.89
C PRO A 109 -9.50 -3.18 -4.98
N GLU A 110 -8.21 -3.02 -5.29
CA GLU A 110 -7.34 -2.15 -4.51
C GLU A 110 -6.38 -1.36 -5.39
N LEU A 111 -5.87 -0.28 -4.82
CA LEU A 111 -4.79 0.51 -5.36
C LEU A 111 -3.54 0.24 -4.52
N THR A 112 -2.46 -0.15 -5.17
CA THR A 112 -1.21 -0.50 -4.49
C THR A 112 -0.09 0.44 -4.91
N GLY A 113 0.68 0.90 -3.94
CA GLY A 113 1.90 1.68 -4.15
C GLY A 113 3.10 0.99 -3.56
N ARG A 114 4.23 1.08 -4.24
CA ARG A 114 5.53 0.58 -3.80
C ARG A 114 6.57 1.66 -3.99
N LEU A 115 7.18 2.08 -2.90
CA LEU A 115 8.32 2.99 -2.91
C LEU A 115 9.59 2.19 -2.63
N VAL A 116 10.48 2.11 -3.61
CA VAL A 116 11.78 1.46 -3.47
C VAL A 116 12.83 2.52 -3.17
N GLN A 117 13.58 2.32 -2.10
CA GLN A 117 14.67 3.21 -1.72
C GLN A 117 16.00 2.75 -2.34
N ARG A 118 16.95 3.67 -2.41
CA ARG A 118 18.28 3.39 -2.98
C ARG A 118 19.09 2.38 -2.18
N ASP A 119 18.78 2.23 -0.89
CA ASP A 119 19.43 1.24 -0.02
C ASP A 119 18.90 -0.19 -0.19
N GLY A 120 17.87 -0.39 -1.01
CA GLY A 120 17.24 -1.69 -1.23
C GLY A 120 16.10 -2.04 -0.26
N SER A 121 15.68 -1.09 0.55
CA SER A 121 14.45 -1.18 1.34
C SER A 121 13.23 -0.76 0.53
N GLN A 122 12.05 -1.10 1.01
CA GLN A 122 10.80 -0.73 0.34
C GLN A 122 9.67 -0.45 1.32
N LEU A 123 8.77 0.42 0.91
CA LEU A 123 7.50 0.67 1.57
C LEU A 123 6.37 0.26 0.62
N LEU A 124 5.47 -0.58 1.10
CA LEU A 124 4.29 -1.04 0.37
C LEU A 124 3.05 -0.45 1.02
N VAL A 125 2.14 0.04 0.22
CA VAL A 125 0.85 0.56 0.68
C VAL A 125 -0.26 -0.02 -0.18
N ARG A 126 -1.26 -0.60 0.48
CA ARG A 126 -2.48 -1.10 -0.16
C ARG A 126 -3.65 -0.24 0.29
N SER A 127 -4.31 0.40 -0.65
CA SER A 127 -5.57 1.12 -0.45
C SER A 127 -6.69 0.23 -0.95
N SER A 128 -7.30 -0.54 -0.03
CA SER A 128 -8.22 -1.63 -0.34
C SER A 128 -9.68 -1.21 -0.13
N THR A 129 -10.54 -1.62 -1.05
CA THR A 129 -12.00 -1.49 -0.89
C THR A 129 -12.56 -2.38 0.21
N GLY A 130 -11.76 -3.30 0.75
CA GLY A 130 -12.15 -4.20 1.82
C GLY A 130 -12.23 -5.65 1.38
N PHE A 131 -12.88 -6.45 2.18
CA PHE A 131 -13.06 -7.88 1.90
C PHE A 131 -14.45 -8.37 2.30
N GLU A 132 -14.86 -9.44 1.66
CA GLU A 132 -16.09 -10.17 1.96
C GLU A 132 -15.74 -11.51 2.59
N SER A 133 -16.22 -11.75 3.79
CA SER A 133 -16.12 -13.04 4.49
C SER A 133 -17.09 -13.09 5.64
N THR A 134 -17.20 -14.24 6.27
CA THR A 134 -17.89 -14.38 7.55
C THR A 134 -17.15 -13.53 8.61
N GLY A 135 -17.83 -12.56 9.21
CA GLY A 135 -17.25 -11.68 10.21
C GLY A 135 -16.66 -10.37 9.66
N THR A 136 -16.98 -10.00 8.42
CA THR A 136 -16.61 -8.68 7.91
C THR A 136 -17.29 -7.57 8.69
N GLN A 137 -16.60 -6.45 8.80
CA GLN A 137 -17.13 -5.27 9.51
C GLN A 137 -18.10 -4.43 8.67
N GLY A 138 -18.28 -4.78 7.38
CA GLY A 138 -19.19 -4.08 6.47
C GLY A 138 -18.95 -4.46 5.02
N PRO A 139 -19.79 -3.96 4.09
CA PRO A 139 -19.62 -4.18 2.67
C PRO A 139 -18.39 -3.48 2.13
N LEU A 140 -17.98 -3.84 0.90
CA LEU A 140 -16.88 -3.17 0.21
C LEU A 140 -17.18 -1.69 -0.01
N LEU A 141 -16.16 -0.87 -0.02
CA LEU A 141 -16.24 0.50 -0.50
C LEU A 141 -16.40 0.52 -2.03
N ASP A 142 -17.02 1.58 -2.54
CA ASP A 142 -17.16 1.80 -3.99
C ASP A 142 -15.83 2.07 -4.69
N ALA A 143 -14.87 2.62 -3.94
CA ALA A 143 -13.53 2.93 -4.44
C ALA A 143 -12.51 2.77 -3.30
N PRO A 144 -11.21 2.59 -3.61
CA PRO A 144 -10.17 2.60 -2.60
C PRO A 144 -10.21 3.86 -1.75
N PRO A 145 -10.01 3.75 -0.42
CA PRO A 145 -10.17 4.88 0.50
C PRO A 145 -9.16 6.01 0.27
N VAL A 146 -7.99 5.68 -0.23
CA VAL A 146 -6.93 6.64 -0.59
C VAL A 146 -6.77 6.63 -2.09
N SER A 147 -6.90 7.81 -2.71
CA SER A 147 -6.73 7.97 -4.17
C SER A 147 -5.26 7.83 -4.57
N ARG A 148 -5.02 7.68 -5.88
CA ARG A 148 -3.67 7.63 -6.46
C ARG A 148 -2.84 8.87 -6.10
N GLU A 149 -3.42 10.03 -6.16
CA GLU A 149 -2.75 11.29 -5.80
C GLU A 149 -2.41 11.35 -4.31
N GLN A 150 -3.36 11.00 -3.45
CA GLN A 150 -3.15 10.95 -2.01
C GLN A 150 -2.10 9.91 -1.62
N LEU A 151 -2.11 8.75 -2.28
CA LEU A 151 -1.13 7.69 -2.06
C LEU A 151 0.27 8.14 -2.47
N ARG A 152 0.40 8.83 -3.60
CA ARG A 152 1.66 9.42 -4.02
C ARG A 152 2.18 10.46 -3.02
N GLU A 153 1.33 11.38 -2.58
CA GLU A 153 1.70 12.38 -1.57
C GLU A 153 2.14 11.72 -0.26
N LEU A 154 1.41 10.69 0.18
CA LEU A 154 1.77 9.94 1.37
C LEU A 154 3.16 9.30 1.25
N LEU A 155 3.40 8.56 0.17
CA LEU A 155 4.64 7.80 -0.02
C LEU A 155 5.85 8.69 -0.30
N THR A 156 5.68 9.83 -0.94
CA THR A 156 6.77 10.74 -1.27
C THR A 156 7.00 11.84 -0.25
N GLY A 157 6.11 11.95 0.73
CA GLY A 157 6.22 12.94 1.79
C GLY A 157 7.45 12.71 2.68
N PRO A 158 8.13 13.78 3.12
CA PRO A 158 9.32 13.68 3.97
C PRO A 158 9.01 13.13 5.36
N GLU A 159 7.75 13.07 5.72
CA GLU A 159 7.28 12.64 7.04
C GLU A 159 7.18 11.12 7.16
N VAL A 160 7.10 10.39 6.04
CA VAL A 160 6.88 8.95 6.03
C VAL A 160 8.19 8.18 6.10
N LEU A 161 9.10 8.45 5.17
CA LEU A 161 10.44 7.90 5.17
C LEU A 161 11.41 9.00 4.75
N PRO A 162 12.39 9.36 5.58
CA PRO A 162 13.42 10.29 5.16
C PRO A 162 14.22 9.69 3.99
N PRO A 163 14.69 10.52 3.05
CA PRO A 163 15.58 10.06 1.98
C PRO A 163 16.80 9.36 2.57
N SER A 164 17.09 8.18 2.08
CA SER A 164 18.27 7.42 2.50
C SER A 164 19.50 7.86 1.70
#